data_be23c9f04d1317fef91db746753c00c1
#
_entry.id   be23c9f04d1317fef91db746753c00c1
#
_cell.length_a   1.000
_cell.length_b   1.000
_cell.length_c   1.000
_cell.angle_alpha   90.00
_cell.angle_beta   90.00
_cell.angle_gamma   90.00
#
_symmetry.space_group_name_H-M   'P 1'
#
loop_
_entity.id
_entity.type
_entity.pdbx_description
1 polymer ?
#
loop_
_entity_poly.entity_id
_entity_poly.type
_entity_poly.pdbx_seq_one_letter_code
_entity_poly.pdbx_strand_id
1 'polypeptide(L)'
;MQFHWDWLCLSVLLLSSISAESEDSEIEVENFGKNSLDSNIDRSRSPLEVVYKTPKPTGEVYFAETFDDAMLSGWVLSQTKKEDTDEDIAKYDGRWEIEPLKENVVPGDRGLVLKSVAKHHAISAMLSRPFVFDSNPLIIQYEVNFQDGIDCGGAYIKLLSKSDDLNLEYFYDKTSYTIMFGPDKCGEDYKLHFIFRHKHPKTGDYEEKHAKRPDVDLKKMYSDRKTHLYTLVLNPDDTFEILIDQTVVSKGSLLEDMVPPVNPPKEIEDPTDRKPEDWDERSKIPDPDAVKPDDWDEDEPPKIEDDGAIKPEGWLDDEPEYIPDPNAIKPEDWDEDMDGEWEAPQIPNPECETAPGCGTWVRPMMTNPKYKGKWKPPMIENPNYQGMWSPQKIPNPDYFEDSHPFKMTPVSALGLELWSMTSDIYFDNFIICSEKEVADRWAAESWGFKKLVASANEPGMFSQLLTAAEESPWLWIVYILTLALPVGLGILFCWPSKKIDEDVDYKKTDLAKPLTKGQLEQEVLENDEDLKKTNENPNEEGAEDEDYEDENEAAEGSHEEEGNKSVSEEDEMKDADESTGSGDGPSKSVRKRRVRKD
;
A
#
# COMPACT_ATOMS: atom_id res chain seq x y z
N MET A 1 20.02 -33.42 -34.78
CA MET A 1 19.40 -32.24 -35.43
C MET A 1 17.93 -32.04 -35.07
N GLN A 2 17.32 -32.82 -34.17
CA GLN A 2 15.94 -32.65 -33.70
C GLN A 2 15.81 -31.89 -32.38
N PHE A 3 16.86 -31.76 -31.60
CA PHE A 3 16.85 -31.05 -30.30
C PHE A 3 16.89 -29.51 -30.37
N HIS A 4 17.10 -28.91 -31.53
CA HIS A 4 17.19 -27.45 -31.67
C HIS A 4 15.90 -26.76 -32.11
N TRP A 5 14.92 -27.52 -32.61
CA TRP A 5 13.63 -26.96 -33.01
C TRP A 5 12.65 -26.80 -31.84
N ASP A 6 12.76 -27.67 -30.84
CA ASP A 6 11.87 -27.65 -29.68
C ASP A 6 12.14 -26.44 -28.75
N TRP A 7 13.41 -25.97 -28.71
CA TRP A 7 13.77 -24.78 -27.90
C TRP A 7 13.36 -23.46 -28.57
N LEU A 8 13.38 -23.39 -29.88
CA LEU A 8 12.93 -22.20 -30.63
C LEU A 8 11.40 -22.07 -30.60
N CYS A 9 10.67 -23.17 -30.63
CA CYS A 9 9.22 -23.19 -30.44
C CYS A 9 8.84 -22.83 -29.00
N LEU A 10 9.60 -23.24 -27.98
CA LEU A 10 9.36 -22.87 -26.58
C LEU A 10 9.61 -21.37 -26.31
N SER A 11 10.61 -20.76 -26.93
CA SER A 11 10.87 -19.32 -26.77
C SER A 11 9.85 -18.45 -27.50
N VAL A 12 9.31 -18.89 -28.62
CA VAL A 12 8.22 -18.19 -29.31
C VAL A 12 6.89 -18.39 -28.58
N LEU A 13 6.65 -19.54 -27.94
CA LEU A 13 5.48 -19.78 -27.10
C LEU A 13 5.55 -19.02 -25.76
N LEU A 14 6.74 -18.81 -25.20
CA LEU A 14 6.92 -17.95 -24.01
C LEU A 14 6.72 -16.47 -24.32
N LEU A 15 7.07 -16.00 -25.50
CA LEU A 15 6.79 -14.62 -25.93
C LEU A 15 5.30 -14.41 -26.30
N SER A 16 4.60 -15.46 -26.72
CA SER A 16 3.15 -15.40 -26.98
C SER A 16 2.30 -15.56 -25.72
N SER A 17 2.83 -16.17 -24.64
CA SER A 17 2.13 -16.26 -23.36
C SER A 17 2.25 -14.97 -22.49
N ILE A 18 3.21 -14.08 -22.77
CA ILE A 18 3.28 -12.77 -22.13
C ILE A 18 2.29 -11.77 -22.75
N SER A 19 1.75 -12.08 -23.94
CA SER A 19 0.71 -11.28 -24.62
C SER A 19 -0.72 -11.73 -24.33
N ALA A 20 -0.96 -12.70 -23.44
CA ALA A 20 -2.25 -13.36 -23.25
C ALA A 20 -2.80 -13.27 -21.82
N GLU A 21 -2.33 -12.28 -21.01
CA GLU A 21 -2.96 -11.93 -19.74
C GLU A 21 -3.38 -10.46 -19.72
N SER A 22 -4.22 -10.10 -20.69
CA SER A 22 -5.24 -9.08 -20.51
C SER A 22 -6.56 -9.81 -20.78
N GLU A 23 -7.22 -10.23 -19.73
CA GLU A 23 -8.63 -10.62 -19.81
C GLU A 23 -9.44 -9.35 -20.11
N ASP A 24 -9.53 -9.03 -21.39
CA ASP A 24 -10.61 -8.19 -21.90
C ASP A 24 -11.89 -9.01 -21.78
N SER A 25 -12.71 -8.65 -20.79
CA SER A 25 -14.11 -9.03 -20.77
C SER A 25 -14.78 -8.36 -21.98
N GLU A 26 -14.86 -9.08 -23.08
CA GLU A 26 -15.72 -8.71 -24.22
C GLU A 26 -17.16 -8.67 -23.72
N ILE A 27 -17.69 -7.45 -23.57
CA ILE A 27 -19.12 -7.22 -23.44
C ILE A 27 -19.71 -7.59 -24.80
N GLU A 28 -20.43 -8.72 -24.85
CA GLU A 28 -21.25 -9.10 -25.99
C GLU A 28 -22.31 -8.00 -26.22
N VAL A 29 -22.07 -7.17 -27.24
CA VAL A 29 -23.09 -6.29 -27.78
C VAL A 29 -23.98 -7.15 -28.68
N GLU A 30 -25.15 -7.54 -28.18
CA GLU A 30 -26.16 -8.23 -28.97
C GLU A 30 -26.52 -7.45 -30.24
N ASN A 31 -26.16 -8.03 -31.36
CA ASN A 31 -26.50 -7.57 -32.69
C ASN A 31 -28.01 -7.70 -32.93
N PHE A 32 -28.75 -6.62 -32.86
CA PHE A 32 -30.10 -6.56 -33.44
C PHE A 32 -30.00 -6.15 -34.93
N GLY A 33 -30.36 -7.10 -35.81
CA GLY A 33 -30.72 -6.80 -37.19
C GLY A 33 -29.75 -7.22 -38.28
N LYS A 34 -29.68 -8.54 -38.58
CA LYS A 34 -29.24 -9.01 -39.91
C LYS A 34 -30.39 -8.93 -40.88
N ASN A 35 -30.28 -8.07 -41.89
CA ASN A 35 -30.90 -8.33 -43.21
C ASN A 35 -29.96 -7.93 -44.35
N SER A 36 -29.55 -8.99 -45.03
CA SER A 36 -29.20 -9.15 -46.45
C SER A 36 -28.31 -8.16 -47.20
N LEU A 37 -27.21 -8.72 -47.69
CA LEU A 37 -26.51 -8.52 -48.96
C LEU A 37 -26.32 -7.10 -49.50
N ASP A 38 -25.08 -6.60 -49.56
CA ASP A 38 -24.40 -6.53 -50.86
C ASP A 38 -22.89 -6.28 -50.71
N SER A 39 -22.13 -6.91 -51.59
CA SER A 39 -20.69 -6.84 -51.70
C SER A 39 -20.23 -5.52 -52.32
N ASN A 40 -19.67 -4.62 -51.56
CA ASN A 40 -18.68 -3.63 -52.03
C ASN A 40 -17.87 -3.13 -50.83
N ILE A 41 -16.64 -3.60 -50.73
CA ILE A 41 -15.69 -3.13 -49.72
C ILE A 41 -15.18 -1.78 -50.15
N ASP A 42 -15.83 -0.71 -49.67
CA ASP A 42 -15.32 0.65 -49.72
C ASP A 42 -14.44 0.88 -48.47
N ARG A 43 -13.12 0.94 -48.67
CA ARG A 43 -12.07 1.17 -47.63
C ARG A 43 -11.97 2.64 -47.22
N SER A 44 -13.06 3.38 -47.20
CA SER A 44 -13.09 4.76 -46.69
C SER A 44 -14.13 4.95 -45.59
N ARG A 45 -14.20 4.02 -44.62
CA ARG A 45 -14.86 4.33 -43.35
C ARG A 45 -13.86 5.09 -42.49
N SER A 46 -14.01 6.40 -42.41
CA SER A 46 -13.58 7.18 -41.26
C SER A 46 -14.01 6.48 -39.97
N PRO A 47 -13.18 6.50 -38.90
CA PRO A 47 -13.60 6.00 -37.60
C PRO A 47 -14.98 6.56 -37.29
N LEU A 48 -15.93 5.72 -36.86
CA LEU A 48 -17.20 6.17 -36.33
C LEU A 48 -16.87 7.17 -35.24
N GLU A 49 -17.09 8.45 -35.50
CA GLU A 49 -16.96 9.51 -34.52
C GLU A 49 -18.06 9.25 -33.47
N VAL A 50 -17.70 8.59 -32.39
CA VAL A 50 -18.61 8.30 -31.28
C VAL A 50 -18.80 9.64 -30.56
N VAL A 51 -19.95 10.28 -30.82
CA VAL A 51 -20.30 11.58 -30.22
C VAL A 51 -20.88 11.31 -28.83
N TYR A 52 -20.31 11.93 -27.82
CA TYR A 52 -20.86 11.95 -26.48
C TYR A 52 -22.31 12.42 -26.45
N LYS A 53 -23.12 11.79 -25.63
CA LYS A 53 -24.49 12.23 -25.36
C LYS A 53 -24.68 12.14 -23.85
N THR A 54 -25.22 13.22 -23.28
CA THR A 54 -25.64 13.22 -21.87
C THR A 54 -26.42 11.95 -21.52
N PRO A 55 -25.95 11.13 -20.60
CA PRO A 55 -26.62 9.91 -20.20
C PRO A 55 -28.00 10.21 -19.62
N LYS A 56 -28.92 9.26 -19.78
CA LYS A 56 -30.28 9.38 -19.24
C LYS A 56 -30.62 8.10 -18.46
N PRO A 57 -31.19 8.24 -17.26
CA PRO A 57 -31.61 7.08 -16.49
C PRO A 57 -32.57 6.21 -17.33
N THR A 58 -32.30 4.90 -17.38
CA THR A 58 -33.12 3.94 -18.12
C THR A 58 -34.21 3.30 -17.27
N GLY A 59 -34.26 3.65 -15.96
CA GLY A 59 -35.21 3.17 -14.99
C GLY A 59 -35.55 4.22 -13.95
N GLU A 60 -36.13 3.79 -12.85
CA GLU A 60 -36.54 4.67 -11.76
C GLU A 60 -35.34 5.07 -10.91
N VAL A 61 -35.14 6.37 -10.69
CA VAL A 61 -34.06 6.92 -9.90
C VAL A 61 -34.57 7.84 -8.80
N TYR A 62 -33.84 7.89 -7.70
CA TYR A 62 -34.06 8.86 -6.62
C TYR A 62 -33.27 10.14 -6.87
N PHE A 63 -32.14 10.04 -7.57
CA PHE A 63 -31.29 11.16 -7.94
C PHE A 63 -30.50 10.80 -9.21
N ALA A 64 -30.30 11.76 -10.10
CA ALA A 64 -29.39 11.66 -11.24
C ALA A 64 -28.90 13.07 -11.63
N GLU A 65 -27.58 13.23 -11.79
CA GLU A 65 -26.96 14.52 -12.14
C GLU A 65 -25.69 14.29 -12.98
N THR A 66 -25.56 15.10 -14.05
CA THR A 66 -24.42 15.05 -14.98
C THR A 66 -23.68 16.38 -15.11
N PHE A 67 -24.24 17.48 -14.62
CA PHE A 67 -23.72 18.85 -14.77
C PHE A 67 -23.49 19.33 -16.22
N ASP A 68 -23.90 18.60 -17.24
CA ASP A 68 -23.69 18.92 -18.66
C ASP A 68 -24.36 20.23 -19.09
N ASP A 69 -25.41 20.65 -18.41
CA ASP A 69 -26.09 21.92 -18.65
C ASP A 69 -25.33 23.15 -18.13
N ALA A 70 -24.19 22.94 -17.49
CA ALA A 70 -23.34 23.95 -16.86
C ALA A 70 -24.05 24.76 -15.75
N MET A 71 -25.07 24.21 -15.11
CA MET A 71 -25.83 24.85 -14.05
C MET A 71 -25.89 24.00 -12.78
N LEU A 72 -25.92 24.66 -11.61
CA LEU A 72 -26.17 24.02 -10.32
C LEU A 72 -27.68 23.90 -10.03
N SER A 73 -28.44 23.43 -11.00
CA SER A 73 -29.90 23.34 -10.91
C SER A 73 -30.30 22.34 -9.82
N GLY A 74 -31.00 22.82 -8.77
CA GLY A 74 -31.40 21.97 -7.64
C GLY A 74 -30.34 21.77 -6.56
N TRP A 75 -29.11 22.25 -6.78
CA TRP A 75 -28.06 22.26 -5.78
C TRP A 75 -28.07 23.55 -4.96
N VAL A 76 -27.83 23.41 -3.66
CA VAL A 76 -27.84 24.51 -2.68
C VAL A 76 -26.46 24.59 -2.02
N LEU A 77 -25.82 25.75 -2.13
CA LEU A 77 -24.59 26.06 -1.40
C LEU A 77 -24.92 26.38 0.04
N SER A 78 -24.15 25.80 0.97
CA SER A 78 -24.29 26.10 2.39
C SER A 78 -23.92 27.56 2.70
N GLN A 79 -24.71 28.17 3.58
CA GLN A 79 -24.48 29.52 4.10
C GLN A 79 -24.06 29.52 5.57
N THR A 80 -23.86 28.34 6.16
CA THR A 80 -23.54 28.19 7.57
C THR A 80 -22.06 28.29 7.86
N LYS A 81 -21.71 28.22 9.11
CA LYS A 81 -20.33 28.12 9.60
C LYS A 81 -20.17 26.83 10.40
N LYS A 82 -18.99 26.26 10.37
CA LYS A 82 -18.61 25.18 11.23
C LYS A 82 -18.45 25.70 12.65
N GLU A 83 -19.03 24.99 13.61
CA GLU A 83 -18.87 25.30 15.03
C GLU A 83 -17.47 24.87 15.51
N ASP A 84 -16.99 25.45 16.59
CA ASP A 84 -15.72 25.09 17.26
C ASP A 84 -14.46 25.24 16.40
N THR A 85 -14.48 26.16 15.43
CA THR A 85 -13.36 26.44 14.52
C THR A 85 -13.08 27.93 14.47
N ASP A 86 -11.84 28.34 14.18
CA ASP A 86 -11.46 29.75 14.01
C ASP A 86 -12.35 30.43 12.97
N GLU A 87 -12.83 31.64 13.27
CA GLU A 87 -13.83 32.37 12.44
C GLU A 87 -13.39 32.53 10.98
N ASP A 88 -12.07 32.60 10.71
CA ASP A 88 -11.54 32.79 9.36
C ASP A 88 -11.64 31.55 8.49
N ILE A 89 -11.66 30.34 9.09
CA ILE A 89 -11.74 29.05 8.39
C ILE A 89 -13.06 28.32 8.65
N ALA A 90 -13.89 28.79 9.54
CA ALA A 90 -15.18 28.18 9.90
C ALA A 90 -16.22 28.17 8.78
N LYS A 91 -16.09 29.07 7.81
CA LYS A 91 -17.09 29.27 6.76
C LYS A 91 -16.99 28.20 5.69
N TYR A 92 -18.13 27.74 5.20
CA TYR A 92 -18.25 26.91 4.01
C TYR A 92 -18.23 27.79 2.74
N ASP A 93 -17.16 28.59 2.60
CA ASP A 93 -16.97 29.55 1.50
C ASP A 93 -16.04 29.03 0.40
N GLY A 94 -15.75 27.75 0.41
CA GLY A 94 -15.05 27.05 -0.65
C GLY A 94 -15.81 27.12 -1.98
N ARG A 95 -15.09 27.41 -3.04
CA ARG A 95 -15.67 27.67 -4.37
C ARG A 95 -15.89 26.38 -5.13
N TRP A 96 -17.09 26.26 -5.69
CA TRP A 96 -17.46 25.22 -6.64
C TRP A 96 -17.62 25.81 -8.03
N GLU A 97 -17.17 25.12 -9.07
CA GLU A 97 -17.35 25.49 -10.48
C GLU A 97 -17.77 24.25 -11.28
N ILE A 98 -18.44 24.47 -12.40
CA ILE A 98 -18.77 23.41 -13.36
C ILE A 98 -17.85 23.56 -14.56
N GLU A 99 -16.95 22.58 -14.72
CA GLU A 99 -15.90 22.60 -15.72
C GLU A 99 -15.79 21.25 -16.44
N PRO A 100 -15.26 21.21 -17.68
CA PRO A 100 -14.84 19.94 -18.27
C PRO A 100 -13.58 19.41 -17.57
N LEU A 101 -13.25 18.14 -17.76
CA LEU A 101 -11.97 17.57 -17.31
C LEU A 101 -10.80 18.36 -17.93
N LYS A 102 -9.68 18.48 -17.20
CA LYS A 102 -8.43 19.10 -17.68
C LYS A 102 -7.77 18.26 -18.78
N GLU A 103 -7.78 16.96 -18.61
CA GLU A 103 -7.23 15.98 -19.55
C GLU A 103 -8.33 15.07 -20.09
N ASN A 104 -8.13 14.53 -21.28
CA ASN A 104 -9.10 13.66 -21.95
C ASN A 104 -10.51 14.27 -22.06
N VAL A 105 -10.55 15.55 -22.42
CA VAL A 105 -11.78 16.33 -22.53
C VAL A 105 -12.78 15.67 -23.48
N VAL A 106 -13.97 15.42 -22.99
CA VAL A 106 -15.11 14.96 -23.78
C VAL A 106 -15.99 16.18 -24.13
N PRO A 107 -16.16 16.50 -25.41
CA PRO A 107 -16.97 17.67 -25.80
C PRO A 107 -18.43 17.54 -25.34
N GLY A 108 -18.88 18.46 -24.49
CA GLY A 108 -20.24 18.46 -23.92
C GLY A 108 -20.34 17.91 -22.51
N ASP A 109 -19.38 17.12 -22.06
CA ASP A 109 -19.29 16.59 -20.71
C ASP A 109 -18.69 17.63 -19.75
N ARG A 110 -19.25 17.74 -18.56
CA ARG A 110 -18.82 18.65 -17.49
C ARG A 110 -19.12 18.03 -16.14
N GLY A 111 -18.36 18.43 -15.12
CA GLY A 111 -18.60 18.01 -13.76
C GLY A 111 -18.44 19.14 -12.76
N LEU A 112 -18.81 18.87 -11.53
CA LEU A 112 -18.66 19.75 -10.39
C LEU A 112 -17.22 19.70 -9.88
N VAL A 113 -16.55 20.84 -9.79
CA VAL A 113 -15.13 20.92 -9.39
C VAL A 113 -14.97 21.73 -8.11
N LEU A 114 -14.28 21.12 -7.12
CA LEU A 114 -13.84 21.78 -5.92
C LEU A 114 -12.59 22.61 -6.22
N LYS A 115 -12.66 23.94 -6.09
CA LYS A 115 -11.62 24.86 -6.57
C LYS A 115 -10.73 25.46 -5.48
N SER A 116 -11.19 25.55 -4.24
CA SER A 116 -10.45 26.25 -3.19
C SER A 116 -9.58 25.30 -2.36
N VAL A 117 -8.37 25.73 -2.06
CA VAL A 117 -7.44 25.02 -1.17
C VAL A 117 -7.61 25.50 0.26
N ALA A 118 -7.50 24.61 1.24
CA ALA A 118 -7.61 24.90 2.68
C ALA A 118 -8.92 25.62 3.07
N LYS A 119 -10.01 25.23 2.45
CA LYS A 119 -11.36 25.75 2.70
C LYS A 119 -12.34 24.62 2.95
N HIS A 120 -13.37 24.91 3.76
CA HIS A 120 -14.54 24.05 3.85
C HIS A 120 -15.49 24.30 2.67
N HIS A 121 -15.99 23.23 2.11
CA HIS A 121 -16.92 23.24 0.99
C HIS A 121 -18.18 22.48 1.42
N ALA A 122 -19.36 23.04 1.21
CA ALA A 122 -20.60 22.32 1.43
C ALA A 122 -21.63 22.70 0.36
N ILE A 123 -22.13 21.67 -0.34
CA ILE A 123 -23.18 21.78 -1.34
C ILE A 123 -24.09 20.56 -1.24
N SER A 124 -25.38 20.70 -1.44
CA SER A 124 -26.34 19.61 -1.30
C SER A 124 -27.52 19.75 -2.26
N ALA A 125 -28.19 18.64 -2.55
CA ALA A 125 -29.36 18.58 -3.40
C ALA A 125 -30.41 17.62 -2.83
N MET A 126 -31.71 17.93 -3.03
CA MET A 126 -32.79 17.06 -2.64
C MET A 126 -32.94 15.88 -3.60
N LEU A 127 -33.21 14.71 -3.06
CA LEU A 127 -33.69 13.57 -3.84
C LEU A 127 -35.08 13.87 -4.41
N SER A 128 -35.41 13.31 -5.57
CA SER A 128 -36.74 13.42 -6.18
C SER A 128 -37.86 12.95 -5.26
N ARG A 129 -37.53 11.96 -4.42
CA ARG A 129 -38.35 11.42 -3.31
C ARG A 129 -37.44 10.79 -2.28
N PRO A 130 -37.83 10.70 -1.01
CA PRO A 130 -37.02 10.01 -0.01
C PRO A 130 -36.83 8.53 -0.35
N PHE A 131 -35.62 8.03 -0.13
CA PHE A 131 -35.37 6.59 -0.13
C PHE A 131 -35.68 6.04 1.26
N VAL A 132 -36.47 4.95 1.31
CA VAL A 132 -36.82 4.23 2.53
C VAL A 132 -36.19 2.84 2.49
N PHE A 133 -35.43 2.51 3.52
CA PHE A 133 -34.75 1.22 3.65
C PHE A 133 -35.77 0.12 4.05
N ASP A 134 -36.39 -0.48 3.05
CA ASP A 134 -37.40 -1.53 3.26
C ASP A 134 -37.06 -2.80 2.48
N SER A 135 -37.51 -2.92 1.24
CA SER A 135 -37.38 -4.15 0.43
C SER A 135 -36.48 -3.99 -0.80
N ASN A 136 -36.14 -2.75 -1.13
CA ASN A 136 -35.33 -2.45 -2.31
C ASN A 136 -33.88 -2.16 -1.94
N PRO A 137 -32.90 -2.63 -2.72
CA PRO A 137 -31.51 -2.26 -2.51
C PRO A 137 -31.33 -0.75 -2.73
N LEU A 138 -30.30 -0.19 -2.11
CA LEU A 138 -29.81 1.15 -2.38
C LEU A 138 -28.52 1.03 -3.18
N ILE A 139 -28.51 1.67 -4.35
CA ILE A 139 -27.29 1.80 -5.16
C ILE A 139 -26.95 3.27 -5.27
N ILE A 140 -25.70 3.60 -4.92
CA ILE A 140 -25.13 4.94 -4.98
C ILE A 140 -23.93 4.85 -5.88
N GLN A 141 -23.86 5.68 -6.92
CA GLN A 141 -22.73 5.68 -7.84
C GLN A 141 -22.40 7.10 -8.28
N TYR A 142 -21.11 7.42 -8.40
CA TYR A 142 -20.62 8.68 -8.92
C TYR A 142 -19.15 8.58 -9.32
N GLU A 143 -18.70 9.54 -10.13
CA GLU A 143 -17.34 9.63 -10.62
C GLU A 143 -16.52 10.63 -9.80
N VAL A 144 -15.24 10.32 -9.60
CA VAL A 144 -14.26 11.24 -9.01
C VAL A 144 -12.97 11.23 -9.82
N ASN A 145 -12.41 12.43 -10.06
CA ASN A 145 -11.08 12.57 -10.63
C ASN A 145 -10.25 13.57 -9.79
N PHE A 146 -9.14 13.10 -9.26
CA PHE A 146 -8.14 13.95 -8.59
C PHE A 146 -7.18 14.52 -9.65
N GLN A 147 -7.62 15.54 -10.40
CA GLN A 147 -6.97 16.02 -11.61
C GLN A 147 -5.51 16.47 -11.40
N ASP A 148 -5.20 17.03 -10.24
CA ASP A 148 -3.85 17.43 -9.85
C ASP A 148 -3.24 16.49 -8.77
N GLY A 149 -3.85 15.31 -8.56
CA GLY A 149 -3.56 14.42 -7.45
C GLY A 149 -4.28 14.86 -6.17
N ILE A 150 -4.01 14.20 -5.05
CA ILE A 150 -4.57 14.54 -3.75
C ILE A 150 -3.52 14.35 -2.65
N ASP A 151 -3.32 15.38 -1.82
CA ASP A 151 -2.46 15.32 -0.63
C ASP A 151 -3.26 15.02 0.63
N CYS A 152 -4.23 15.90 0.95
CA CYS A 152 -5.13 15.71 2.07
C CYS A 152 -6.48 16.34 1.72
N GLY A 153 -7.52 15.50 1.69
CA GLY A 153 -8.88 15.92 1.39
C GLY A 153 -9.79 14.75 1.10
N GLY A 154 -11.09 14.98 1.26
CA GLY A 154 -12.13 14.00 0.96
C GLY A 154 -12.81 14.25 -0.37
N ALA A 155 -13.32 13.18 -0.96
CA ALA A 155 -14.24 13.22 -2.10
C ALA A 155 -15.44 12.28 -1.86
N TYR A 156 -15.85 12.16 -0.60
CA TYR A 156 -17.01 11.38 -0.19
C TYR A 156 -18.31 12.17 -0.24
N ILE A 157 -19.41 11.46 -0.30
CA ILE A 157 -20.76 12.01 -0.23
C ILE A 157 -21.45 11.61 1.08
N LYS A 158 -22.40 12.42 1.52
CA LYS A 158 -23.31 12.13 2.65
C LYS A 158 -24.73 12.03 2.15
N LEU A 159 -25.43 10.95 2.46
CA LEU A 159 -26.87 10.84 2.29
C LEU A 159 -27.55 11.38 3.55
N LEU A 160 -28.20 12.53 3.44
CA LEU A 160 -28.77 13.25 4.57
C LEU A 160 -30.06 12.60 5.04
N SER A 161 -30.14 12.38 6.36
CA SER A 161 -31.30 11.78 7.00
C SER A 161 -32.56 12.63 6.78
N LYS A 162 -33.66 11.94 6.48
CA LYS A 162 -34.97 12.62 6.39
C LYS A 162 -35.36 13.20 7.76
N SER A 163 -35.53 14.52 7.80
CA SER A 163 -36.02 15.27 8.94
C SER A 163 -36.89 16.40 8.46
N ASP A 164 -37.87 16.80 9.28
CA ASP A 164 -38.70 17.97 8.99
C ASP A 164 -37.90 19.28 9.14
N ASP A 165 -36.79 19.25 9.87
CA ASP A 165 -35.90 20.39 10.12
C ASP A 165 -34.75 20.47 9.09
N LEU A 166 -34.66 19.54 8.15
CA LEU A 166 -33.58 19.54 7.16
C LEU A 166 -33.68 20.77 6.27
N ASN A 167 -32.70 21.65 6.39
CA ASN A 167 -32.53 22.82 5.53
C ASN A 167 -31.16 22.80 4.85
N LEU A 168 -31.15 22.70 3.54
CA LEU A 168 -29.93 22.58 2.75
C LEU A 168 -29.06 23.84 2.79
N GLU A 169 -29.65 25.03 3.03
CA GLU A 169 -28.87 26.27 3.20
C GLU A 169 -27.99 26.26 4.46
N TYR A 170 -28.35 25.41 5.44
CA TYR A 170 -27.60 25.24 6.68
C TYR A 170 -26.92 23.88 6.78
N PHE A 171 -26.58 23.28 5.65
CA PHE A 171 -25.86 22.01 5.61
C PHE A 171 -24.42 22.19 6.10
N TYR A 172 -24.00 21.41 7.11
CA TYR A 172 -22.68 21.46 7.73
C TYR A 172 -22.28 20.10 8.30
N ASP A 173 -21.12 20.00 8.95
CA ASP A 173 -20.54 18.74 9.45
C ASP A 173 -21.45 17.98 10.44
N LYS A 174 -22.20 18.68 11.30
CA LYS A 174 -23.14 18.08 12.27
C LYS A 174 -24.54 17.80 11.69
N THR A 175 -24.80 18.14 10.43
CA THR A 175 -26.07 17.79 9.79
C THR A 175 -26.26 16.28 9.79
N SER A 176 -27.42 15.82 10.27
CA SER A 176 -27.72 14.40 10.38
C SER A 176 -27.68 13.71 9.01
N TYR A 177 -26.85 12.68 8.90
CA TYR A 177 -26.76 11.82 7.74
C TYR A 177 -27.01 10.36 8.11
N THR A 178 -27.38 9.55 7.14
CA THR A 178 -27.60 8.11 7.32
C THR A 178 -26.41 7.31 6.79
N ILE A 179 -25.87 7.71 5.66
CA ILE A 179 -24.72 7.04 5.00
C ILE A 179 -23.70 8.09 4.57
N MET A 180 -22.41 7.77 4.75
CA MET A 180 -21.27 8.45 4.14
C MET A 180 -20.51 7.44 3.28
N PHE A 181 -20.22 7.81 2.04
CA PHE A 181 -19.56 6.90 1.09
C PHE A 181 -18.59 7.66 0.18
N GLY A 182 -17.40 7.08 -0.03
CA GLY A 182 -16.45 7.53 -1.04
C GLY A 182 -15.01 7.67 -0.57
N PRO A 183 -14.11 8.14 -1.47
CA PRO A 183 -12.69 8.23 -1.21
C PRO A 183 -12.34 9.40 -0.29
N ASP A 184 -11.29 9.17 0.52
CA ASP A 184 -10.67 10.15 1.39
C ASP A 184 -9.19 9.81 1.57
N LYS A 185 -8.34 10.84 1.61
CA LYS A 185 -6.89 10.66 1.78
C LYS A 185 -6.31 11.79 2.60
N CYS A 186 -5.40 11.45 3.50
CA CYS A 186 -4.53 12.44 4.11
C CYS A 186 -3.14 11.86 4.36
N GLY A 187 -2.12 12.42 3.71
CA GLY A 187 -0.78 11.86 3.70
C GLY A 187 -0.76 10.45 3.08
N GLU A 188 -0.22 9.48 3.79
CA GLU A 188 -0.20 8.07 3.35
C GLU A 188 -1.42 7.26 3.82
N ASP A 189 -2.41 7.90 4.44
CA ASP A 189 -3.65 7.23 4.86
C ASP A 189 -4.71 7.35 3.76
N TYR A 190 -4.91 6.25 3.03
CA TYR A 190 -5.87 6.11 1.94
C TYR A 190 -7.11 5.40 2.46
N LYS A 191 -8.26 6.05 2.40
CA LYS A 191 -9.54 5.51 2.91
C LYS A 191 -10.59 5.47 1.80
N LEU A 192 -11.38 4.44 1.84
CA LEU A 192 -12.63 4.35 1.11
C LEU A 192 -13.74 4.18 2.14
N HIS A 193 -14.44 5.26 2.44
CA HIS A 193 -15.47 5.28 3.45
C HIS A 193 -16.74 4.56 2.97
N PHE A 194 -17.21 3.63 3.76
CA PHE A 194 -18.60 3.29 3.88
C PHE A 194 -18.94 3.30 5.36
N ILE A 195 -19.67 4.32 5.78
CA ILE A 195 -20.09 4.57 7.16
C ILE A 195 -21.60 4.71 7.16
N PHE A 196 -22.26 4.03 8.08
CA PHE A 196 -23.68 4.29 8.34
C PHE A 196 -23.93 4.57 9.81
N ARG A 197 -24.94 5.39 10.10
CA ARG A 197 -25.33 5.74 11.46
C ARG A 197 -26.41 4.79 11.94
N HIS A 198 -26.00 3.81 12.75
CA HIS A 198 -26.90 2.87 13.40
C HIS A 198 -27.66 3.52 14.54
N LYS A 199 -28.97 3.37 14.54
CA LYS A 199 -29.84 3.86 15.63
C LYS A 199 -29.93 2.79 16.69
N HIS A 200 -29.45 3.08 17.91
CA HIS A 200 -29.52 2.16 19.03
C HIS A 200 -31.02 1.85 19.39
N PRO A 201 -31.44 0.57 19.39
CA PRO A 201 -32.84 0.21 19.47
C PRO A 201 -33.49 0.54 20.83
N LYS A 202 -32.71 0.66 21.92
CA LYS A 202 -33.20 0.95 23.26
C LYS A 202 -33.17 2.44 23.60
N THR A 203 -32.06 3.14 23.29
CA THR A 203 -31.87 4.56 23.67
C THR A 203 -32.29 5.51 22.57
N GLY A 204 -32.24 5.08 21.31
CA GLY A 204 -32.53 5.92 20.15
C GLY A 204 -31.33 6.76 19.68
N ASP A 205 -30.18 6.64 20.34
CA ASP A 205 -28.94 7.32 19.98
C ASP A 205 -28.36 6.77 18.69
N TYR A 206 -27.57 7.58 18.02
CA TYR A 206 -26.92 7.18 16.78
C TYR A 206 -25.42 6.97 16.97
N GLU A 207 -24.91 5.86 16.48
CA GLU A 207 -23.50 5.51 16.46
C GLU A 207 -23.04 5.22 15.03
N GLU A 208 -21.87 5.70 14.65
CA GLU A 208 -21.27 5.41 13.35
C GLU A 208 -20.68 4.01 13.31
N LYS A 209 -21.00 3.28 12.24
CA LYS A 209 -20.48 1.95 11.95
C LYS A 209 -19.71 2.02 10.64
N HIS A 210 -18.44 1.73 10.70
CA HIS A 210 -17.51 1.84 9.57
C HIS A 210 -17.25 0.46 8.96
N ALA A 211 -17.36 0.32 7.66
CA ALA A 211 -16.93 -0.90 7.00
C ALA A 211 -15.40 -1.11 7.16
N LYS A 212 -15.01 -2.36 7.30
CA LYS A 212 -13.59 -2.73 7.30
C LYS A 212 -12.91 -2.24 6.02
N ARG A 213 -11.64 -1.85 6.13
CA ARG A 213 -10.87 -1.42 4.95
C ARG A 213 -10.83 -2.51 3.90
N PRO A 214 -10.96 -2.17 2.60
CA PRO A 214 -10.73 -3.13 1.54
C PRO A 214 -9.26 -3.57 1.50
N ASP A 215 -9.03 -4.84 1.12
CA ASP A 215 -7.68 -5.42 0.99
C ASP A 215 -6.96 -5.03 -0.32
N VAL A 216 -7.45 -4.01 -1.03
CA VAL A 216 -6.88 -3.52 -2.28
C VAL A 216 -5.99 -2.31 -2.07
N ASP A 217 -4.96 -2.17 -2.92
CA ASP A 217 -4.12 -0.99 -2.92
C ASP A 217 -4.84 0.22 -3.53
N LEU A 218 -5.35 1.09 -2.68
CA LEU A 218 -6.02 2.34 -3.08
C LEU A 218 -5.04 3.41 -3.59
N LYS A 219 -3.74 3.30 -3.26
CA LYS A 219 -2.74 4.33 -3.59
C LYS A 219 -2.70 4.65 -5.08
N LYS A 220 -2.71 3.63 -5.92
CA LYS A 220 -2.68 3.80 -7.37
C LYS A 220 -3.89 4.61 -7.87
N MET A 221 -5.09 4.26 -7.42
CA MET A 221 -6.35 4.89 -7.84
C MET A 221 -6.46 6.35 -7.41
N TYR A 222 -5.78 6.76 -6.32
CA TYR A 222 -5.81 8.13 -5.82
C TYR A 222 -4.66 9.00 -6.37
N SER A 223 -3.73 8.43 -7.13
CA SER A 223 -2.56 9.12 -7.67
C SER A 223 -2.42 9.11 -9.19
N ASP A 224 -3.22 8.33 -9.91
CA ASP A 224 -3.09 8.15 -11.37
C ASP A 224 -3.77 9.25 -12.20
N ARG A 225 -4.47 10.19 -11.55
CA ARG A 225 -5.21 11.32 -12.17
C ARG A 225 -6.30 10.89 -13.15
N LYS A 226 -6.75 9.64 -13.06
CA LYS A 226 -7.84 9.12 -13.89
C LYS A 226 -9.19 9.29 -13.21
N THR A 227 -10.24 9.28 -14.02
CA THR A 227 -11.61 9.28 -13.50
C THR A 227 -11.97 7.89 -13.03
N HIS A 228 -12.25 7.74 -11.74
CA HIS A 228 -12.70 6.49 -11.13
C HIS A 228 -14.17 6.54 -10.78
N LEU A 229 -14.85 5.43 -11.00
CA LEU A 229 -16.26 5.23 -10.69
C LEU A 229 -16.39 4.53 -9.34
N TYR A 230 -17.02 5.19 -8.36
CA TYR A 230 -17.29 4.65 -7.04
C TYR A 230 -18.74 4.20 -6.93
N THR A 231 -18.95 2.94 -6.57
CA THR A 231 -20.30 2.37 -6.44
C THR A 231 -20.45 1.66 -5.10
N LEU A 232 -21.51 1.97 -4.36
CA LEU A 232 -21.97 1.25 -3.18
C LEU A 232 -23.29 0.58 -3.52
N VAL A 233 -23.37 -0.72 -3.30
CA VAL A 233 -24.61 -1.52 -3.35
C VAL A 233 -24.91 -1.98 -1.94
N LEU A 234 -26.10 -1.66 -1.44
CA LEU A 234 -26.56 -2.03 -0.12
C LEU A 234 -27.87 -2.79 -0.24
N ASN A 235 -27.89 -4.05 0.19
CA ASN A 235 -28.98 -4.97 -0.02
C ASN A 235 -29.89 -5.12 1.22
N PRO A 236 -31.18 -5.43 1.02
CA PRO A 236 -32.13 -5.64 2.11
C PRO A 236 -31.83 -6.87 3.01
N ASP A 237 -30.94 -7.75 2.58
CA ASP A 237 -30.45 -8.91 3.34
C ASP A 237 -29.24 -8.58 4.24
N ASP A 238 -29.01 -7.29 4.51
CA ASP A 238 -27.92 -6.76 5.33
C ASP A 238 -26.52 -6.98 4.73
N THR A 239 -26.42 -7.24 3.42
CA THR A 239 -25.14 -7.32 2.71
C THR A 239 -24.81 -6.03 1.99
N PHE A 240 -23.51 -5.79 1.76
CA PHE A 240 -23.04 -4.67 0.97
C PHE A 240 -21.91 -5.07 0.00
N GLU A 241 -21.81 -4.33 -1.08
CA GLU A 241 -20.69 -4.39 -2.02
C GLU A 241 -20.20 -2.98 -2.33
N ILE A 242 -18.88 -2.80 -2.35
CA ILE A 242 -18.23 -1.57 -2.78
C ILE A 242 -17.42 -1.90 -4.02
N LEU A 243 -17.66 -1.13 -5.08
CA LEU A 243 -16.95 -1.30 -6.35
C LEU A 243 -16.19 0.00 -6.69
N ILE A 244 -15.01 -0.18 -7.27
CA ILE A 244 -14.29 0.88 -7.98
C ILE A 244 -14.14 0.41 -9.43
N ASP A 245 -14.48 1.26 -10.39
CA ASP A 245 -14.41 0.95 -11.82
C ASP A 245 -15.14 -0.35 -12.20
N GLN A 246 -16.33 -0.56 -11.60
CA GLN A 246 -17.16 -1.75 -11.74
C GLN A 246 -16.53 -3.05 -11.20
N THR A 247 -15.37 -2.98 -10.55
CA THR A 247 -14.71 -4.12 -9.89
C THR A 247 -15.01 -4.10 -8.41
N VAL A 248 -15.47 -5.20 -7.84
CA VAL A 248 -15.74 -5.33 -6.41
C VAL A 248 -14.41 -5.27 -5.64
N VAL A 249 -14.25 -4.25 -4.80
CA VAL A 249 -13.06 -4.03 -3.95
C VAL A 249 -13.32 -4.39 -2.48
N SER A 250 -14.58 -4.38 -2.06
CA SER A 250 -14.99 -4.81 -0.71
C SER A 250 -16.41 -5.33 -0.76
N LYS A 251 -16.69 -6.35 0.02
CA LYS A 251 -18.04 -6.86 0.26
C LYS A 251 -18.14 -7.44 1.66
N GLY A 252 -19.33 -7.41 2.23
CA GLY A 252 -19.52 -7.93 3.58
C GLY A 252 -20.95 -7.85 4.06
N SER A 253 -21.11 -8.06 5.36
CA SER A 253 -22.38 -7.95 6.07
C SER A 253 -22.34 -6.77 7.05
N LEU A 254 -23.43 -6.03 7.14
CA LEU A 254 -23.60 -4.97 8.14
C LEU A 254 -23.52 -5.51 9.58
N LEU A 255 -23.77 -6.80 9.78
CA LEU A 255 -23.73 -7.44 11.09
C LEU A 255 -22.30 -7.87 11.49
N GLU A 256 -21.45 -8.25 10.54
CA GLU A 256 -20.17 -8.91 10.82
C GLU A 256 -18.95 -8.07 10.44
N ASP A 257 -19.10 -7.18 9.43
CA ASP A 257 -17.96 -6.49 8.81
C ASP A 257 -17.92 -4.99 9.11
N MET A 258 -18.61 -4.57 10.17
CA MET A 258 -18.58 -3.19 10.64
C MET A 258 -17.80 -3.01 11.94
N VAL A 259 -17.18 -1.85 12.11
CA VAL A 259 -16.40 -1.45 13.28
C VAL A 259 -16.86 -0.07 13.78
N PRO A 260 -17.29 0.08 15.03
CA PRO A 260 -17.60 -0.99 15.97
C PRO A 260 -18.74 -1.89 15.46
N PRO A 261 -18.88 -3.13 15.97
CA PRO A 261 -19.95 -4.03 15.53
C PRO A 261 -21.33 -3.45 15.82
N VAL A 262 -22.33 -3.79 14.99
CA VAL A 262 -23.72 -3.35 15.18
C VAL A 262 -24.25 -3.89 16.49
N ASN A 263 -24.12 -5.19 16.72
CA ASN A 263 -24.52 -5.83 17.96
C ASN A 263 -23.34 -5.87 18.94
N PRO A 264 -23.46 -5.30 20.13
CA PRO A 264 -22.42 -5.39 21.14
C PRO A 264 -22.23 -6.85 21.61
N PRO A 265 -21.05 -7.21 22.17
CA PRO A 265 -20.81 -8.55 22.67
C PRO A 265 -21.80 -8.92 23.78
N LYS A 266 -22.25 -10.18 23.80
CA LYS A 266 -23.19 -10.71 24.83
C LYS A 266 -22.59 -10.70 26.23
N GLU A 267 -21.29 -10.88 26.28
CA GLU A 267 -20.49 -10.92 27.52
C GLU A 267 -19.36 -9.91 27.41
N ILE A 268 -19.08 -9.22 28.48
CA ILE A 268 -17.95 -8.31 28.65
C ILE A 268 -17.09 -8.76 29.83
N GLU A 269 -15.84 -8.34 29.86
CA GLU A 269 -15.00 -8.49 31.04
C GLU A 269 -15.58 -7.65 32.19
N ASP A 270 -15.61 -8.21 33.39
CA ASP A 270 -16.08 -7.48 34.56
C ASP A 270 -15.12 -6.33 34.90
N PRO A 271 -15.53 -5.06 34.74
CA PRO A 271 -14.65 -3.92 35.00
C PRO A 271 -14.29 -3.76 36.49
N THR A 272 -14.97 -4.47 37.36
CA THR A 272 -14.72 -4.47 38.81
C THR A 272 -13.78 -5.59 39.24
N ASP A 273 -13.62 -6.61 38.42
CA ASP A 273 -12.72 -7.73 38.72
C ASP A 273 -11.27 -7.28 38.56
N ARG A 274 -10.47 -7.59 39.55
CA ARG A 274 -9.06 -7.19 39.59
C ARG A 274 -8.18 -8.40 39.82
N LYS A 275 -7.04 -8.40 39.14
CA LYS A 275 -6.02 -9.44 39.34
C LYS A 275 -5.65 -9.52 40.82
N PRO A 276 -5.78 -10.70 41.47
CA PRO A 276 -5.29 -10.94 42.81
C PRO A 276 -3.77 -10.66 42.93
N GLU A 277 -3.35 -10.09 44.07
CA GLU A 277 -1.93 -9.73 44.27
C GLU A 277 -1.01 -10.96 44.27
N ASP A 278 -1.55 -12.12 44.63
CA ASP A 278 -0.85 -13.38 44.68
C ASP A 278 -0.93 -14.22 43.39
N TRP A 279 -1.53 -13.67 42.32
CA TRP A 279 -1.62 -14.30 41.01
C TRP A 279 -0.28 -14.25 40.28
N ASP A 280 0.41 -15.38 40.16
CA ASP A 280 1.70 -15.42 39.49
C ASP A 280 1.58 -15.91 38.04
N GLU A 281 1.88 -15.01 37.09
CA GLU A 281 1.87 -15.26 35.64
C GLU A 281 3.23 -15.72 35.11
N ARG A 282 4.23 -15.79 35.96
CA ARG A 282 5.57 -16.23 35.55
C ARG A 282 5.58 -17.73 35.43
N SER A 283 5.67 -18.27 34.25
CA SER A 283 5.77 -19.72 34.01
C SER A 283 7.09 -20.32 34.56
N LYS A 284 8.13 -19.50 34.61
CA LYS A 284 9.45 -19.88 35.14
C LYS A 284 9.92 -18.87 36.16
N ILE A 285 10.56 -19.36 37.22
CA ILE A 285 11.19 -18.53 38.25
C ILE A 285 12.63 -19.01 38.46
N PRO A 286 13.52 -18.11 38.92
CA PRO A 286 14.84 -18.53 39.37
C PRO A 286 14.72 -19.58 40.47
N ASP A 287 15.49 -20.65 40.39
CA ASP A 287 15.52 -21.71 41.42
C ASP A 287 15.95 -21.11 42.75
N PRO A 288 15.08 -21.10 43.79
CA PRO A 288 15.40 -20.53 45.09
C PRO A 288 16.44 -21.36 45.89
N ASP A 289 16.59 -22.64 45.52
CA ASP A 289 17.52 -23.55 46.19
C ASP A 289 18.88 -23.60 45.48
N ALA A 290 19.00 -22.96 44.33
CA ALA A 290 20.27 -22.95 43.59
C ALA A 290 21.33 -22.09 44.30
N VAL A 291 22.45 -22.69 44.56
CA VAL A 291 23.61 -22.03 45.17
C VAL A 291 24.68 -21.80 44.11
N LYS A 292 25.27 -20.60 44.16
CA LYS A 292 26.40 -20.27 43.29
C LYS A 292 27.55 -21.25 43.51
N PRO A 293 28.07 -21.92 42.48
CA PRO A 293 29.25 -22.78 42.59
C PRO A 293 30.47 -22.00 43.11
N ASP A 294 31.26 -22.64 43.97
CA ASP A 294 32.46 -22.01 44.58
C ASP A 294 33.52 -21.65 43.52
N ASP A 295 33.50 -22.33 42.36
CA ASP A 295 34.40 -22.11 41.23
C ASP A 295 33.89 -21.05 40.24
N TRP A 296 32.76 -20.38 40.53
CA TRP A 296 32.22 -19.32 39.69
C TRP A 296 32.76 -17.98 40.12
N ASP A 297 33.81 -17.53 39.44
CA ASP A 297 34.40 -16.21 39.66
C ASP A 297 33.71 -15.16 38.78
N GLU A 298 33.09 -14.19 39.41
CA GLU A 298 32.40 -13.07 38.75
C GLU A 298 33.32 -11.89 38.44
N ASP A 299 34.49 -11.86 39.09
CA ASP A 299 35.47 -10.77 38.98
C ASP A 299 36.50 -11.02 37.86
N GLU A 300 36.46 -12.22 37.24
CA GLU A 300 37.29 -12.51 36.07
C GLU A 300 36.98 -11.53 34.93
N PRO A 301 38.02 -10.95 34.34
CA PRO A 301 37.82 -10.04 33.22
C PRO A 301 37.27 -10.77 31.98
N PRO A 302 36.36 -10.15 31.19
CA PRO A 302 35.78 -10.79 30.00
C PRO A 302 36.81 -11.01 28.89
N LYS A 303 37.87 -10.23 28.87
CA LYS A 303 38.98 -10.34 27.92
C LYS A 303 40.31 -10.34 28.66
N ILE A 304 41.23 -11.17 28.21
CA ILE A 304 42.62 -11.24 28.68
C ILE A 304 43.57 -11.04 27.50
N GLU A 305 44.79 -10.66 27.80
CA GLU A 305 45.84 -10.59 26.78
C GLU A 305 46.15 -11.98 26.24
N ASP A 306 46.35 -12.08 24.95
CA ASP A 306 46.77 -13.35 24.32
C ASP A 306 48.28 -13.57 24.54
N ASP A 307 48.58 -14.40 25.52
CA ASP A 307 49.97 -14.79 25.86
C ASP A 307 50.70 -15.51 24.69
N GLY A 308 49.93 -16.10 23.77
CA GLY A 308 50.44 -16.78 22.60
C GLY A 308 50.74 -15.83 21.41
N ALA A 309 50.28 -14.59 21.48
CA ALA A 309 50.51 -13.63 20.42
C ALA A 309 51.97 -13.18 20.39
N ILE A 310 52.56 -13.33 19.26
CA ILE A 310 53.95 -12.90 18.99
C ILE A 310 53.87 -11.68 18.06
N LYS A 311 54.65 -10.66 18.40
CA LYS A 311 54.76 -9.47 17.58
C LYS A 311 55.18 -9.88 16.15
N PRO A 312 54.45 -9.47 15.12
CA PRO A 312 54.81 -9.76 13.74
C PRO A 312 56.17 -9.17 13.37
N GLU A 313 56.94 -9.92 12.60
CA GLU A 313 58.19 -9.44 12.08
C GLU A 313 57.94 -8.30 11.08
N GLY A 314 58.63 -7.19 11.23
CA GLY A 314 58.41 -6.01 10.39
C GLY A 314 57.43 -4.98 10.95
N TRP A 315 56.97 -5.16 12.19
CA TRP A 315 56.15 -4.17 12.86
C TRP A 315 56.94 -2.88 13.14
N LEU A 316 56.35 -1.73 12.81
CA LEU A 316 57.01 -0.41 12.91
C LEU A 316 56.61 0.28 14.21
N ASP A 317 57.36 0.07 15.28
CA ASP A 317 57.03 0.65 16.61
C ASP A 317 57.20 2.17 16.69
N ASP A 318 58.14 2.72 15.92
CA ASP A 318 58.51 4.13 15.98
C ASP A 318 57.65 4.99 15.02
N GLU A 319 56.86 4.35 14.17
CA GLU A 319 55.99 5.01 13.19
C GLU A 319 54.58 5.15 13.74
N PRO A 320 53.98 6.34 13.72
CA PRO A 320 52.58 6.55 14.14
C PRO A 320 51.62 6.00 13.08
N GLU A 321 50.48 5.46 13.48
CA GLU A 321 49.41 4.98 12.59
C GLU A 321 48.84 6.07 11.68
N TYR A 322 48.85 7.30 12.18
CA TYR A 322 48.33 8.48 11.46
C TYR A 322 49.40 9.58 11.46
N ILE A 323 49.53 10.22 10.33
CA ILE A 323 50.43 11.37 10.12
C ILE A 323 49.62 12.56 9.60
N PRO A 324 50.06 13.82 9.91
CA PRO A 324 49.45 14.97 9.28
C PRO A 324 49.55 14.91 7.76
N ASP A 325 48.47 15.18 7.04
CA ASP A 325 48.42 15.17 5.57
C ASP A 325 49.43 16.21 5.03
N PRO A 326 50.53 15.75 4.34
CA PRO A 326 51.56 16.64 3.80
C PRO A 326 51.03 17.52 2.66
N ASN A 327 49.88 17.19 2.10
CA ASN A 327 49.24 17.92 1.00
C ASN A 327 48.14 18.89 1.50
N ALA A 328 47.80 18.85 2.78
CA ALA A 328 46.79 19.73 3.33
C ALA A 328 47.29 21.16 3.37
N ILE A 329 46.52 22.06 2.86
CA ILE A 329 46.80 23.49 2.83
C ILE A 329 45.83 24.17 3.79
N LYS A 330 46.35 25.05 4.67
CA LYS A 330 45.54 25.86 5.53
C LYS A 330 44.51 26.67 4.70
N PRO A 331 43.22 26.61 4.97
CA PRO A 331 42.23 27.46 4.31
C PRO A 331 42.56 28.96 4.46
N GLU A 332 42.32 29.72 3.41
CA GLU A 332 42.61 31.17 3.43
C GLU A 332 41.72 31.95 4.41
N ASP A 333 40.57 31.39 4.74
CA ASP A 333 39.55 31.90 5.63
C ASP A 333 39.68 31.41 7.09
N TRP A 334 40.74 30.64 7.40
CA TRP A 334 41.01 30.15 8.76
C TRP A 334 41.57 31.27 9.65
N ASP A 335 40.82 31.65 10.67
CA ASP A 335 41.20 32.70 11.62
C ASP A 335 41.76 32.08 12.91
N GLU A 336 43.08 32.22 13.14
CA GLU A 336 43.75 31.66 14.32
C GLU A 336 43.25 32.22 15.64
N ASP A 337 42.71 33.45 15.64
CA ASP A 337 42.14 34.06 16.86
C ASP A 337 40.75 33.47 17.18
N MET A 338 40.04 32.98 16.20
CA MET A 338 38.70 32.40 16.32
C MET A 338 38.69 30.87 16.29
N ASP A 339 39.48 30.25 15.42
CA ASP A 339 39.48 28.83 15.14
C ASP A 339 40.64 28.06 15.79
N GLY A 340 41.60 28.81 16.37
CA GLY A 340 42.79 28.24 16.99
C GLY A 340 43.91 27.93 15.98
N GLU A 341 45.03 27.39 16.50
CA GLU A 341 46.18 26.99 15.68
C GLU A 341 45.75 25.87 14.67
N TRP A 342 45.98 26.12 13.39
CA TRP A 342 45.59 25.14 12.36
C TRP A 342 46.52 23.92 12.37
N GLU A 343 45.92 22.75 12.46
CA GLU A 343 46.61 21.48 12.33
C GLU A 343 46.10 20.76 11.07
N ALA A 344 47.01 20.17 10.29
CA ALA A 344 46.65 19.40 9.14
C ALA A 344 45.81 18.15 9.54
N PRO A 345 44.77 17.80 8.79
CA PRO A 345 44.02 16.59 9.06
C PRO A 345 44.91 15.36 9.06
N GLN A 346 44.63 14.43 9.95
CA GLN A 346 45.38 13.19 10.08
C GLN A 346 44.98 12.21 8.98
N ILE A 347 45.97 11.67 8.27
CA ILE A 347 45.79 10.60 7.28
C ILE A 347 46.50 9.32 7.73
N PRO A 348 46.04 8.14 7.31
CA PRO A 348 46.76 6.90 7.57
C PRO A 348 48.21 7.01 7.06
N ASN A 349 49.20 6.58 7.85
CA ASN A 349 50.59 6.62 7.47
C ASN A 349 50.84 5.60 6.33
N PRO A 350 51.30 6.03 5.14
CA PRO A 350 51.54 5.13 4.01
C PRO A 350 52.56 4.03 4.29
N GLU A 351 53.53 4.27 5.21
CA GLU A 351 54.51 3.25 5.60
C GLU A 351 53.83 2.11 6.37
N CYS A 352 52.73 2.40 7.09
CA CYS A 352 51.96 1.42 7.79
C CYS A 352 51.12 0.51 6.88
N GLU A 353 50.75 0.96 5.69
CA GLU A 353 49.98 0.14 4.72
C GLU A 353 50.77 -1.07 4.21
N THR A 354 52.09 -0.95 4.18
CA THR A 354 53.00 -2.02 3.68
C THR A 354 53.57 -2.88 4.79
N ALA A 355 53.44 -2.45 6.06
CA ALA A 355 53.94 -3.15 7.23
C ALA A 355 52.81 -3.99 7.90
N PRO A 356 53.12 -4.99 8.71
CA PRO A 356 52.13 -5.73 9.50
C PRO A 356 51.37 -4.90 10.53
N GLY A 357 51.83 -3.69 10.81
CA GLY A 357 51.23 -2.70 11.69
C GLY A 357 52.24 -1.67 12.17
N CYS A 358 51.74 -0.59 12.78
CA CYS A 358 52.52 0.55 13.27
C CYS A 358 52.16 0.89 14.71
N GLY A 359 52.99 1.76 15.30
CA GLY A 359 52.86 2.18 16.68
C GLY A 359 53.29 1.14 17.70
N THR A 360 53.20 1.48 18.97
CA THR A 360 53.60 0.56 20.03
C THR A 360 52.77 -0.72 19.96
N TRP A 361 53.43 -1.85 19.68
CA TRP A 361 52.73 -3.10 19.63
C TRP A 361 52.18 -3.49 21.02
N VAL A 362 50.89 -3.80 21.02
CA VAL A 362 50.16 -4.29 22.22
C VAL A 362 49.61 -5.67 21.88
N ARG A 363 49.69 -6.59 22.83
CA ARG A 363 49.12 -7.91 22.65
C ARG A 363 47.63 -7.82 22.39
N PRO A 364 47.09 -8.54 21.40
CA PRO A 364 45.66 -8.57 21.16
C PRO A 364 44.92 -9.17 22.37
N MET A 365 43.73 -8.66 22.63
CA MET A 365 42.85 -9.18 23.66
C MET A 365 42.04 -10.34 23.15
N MET A 366 42.09 -11.48 23.84
CA MET A 366 41.28 -12.67 23.57
C MET A 366 40.16 -12.85 24.60
N THR A 367 39.12 -13.54 24.24
CA THR A 367 38.03 -13.88 25.17
C THR A 367 38.58 -14.77 26.28
N ASN A 368 38.36 -14.37 27.52
CA ASN A 368 38.80 -15.15 28.69
C ASN A 368 37.95 -16.42 28.81
N PRO A 369 38.53 -17.61 28.65
CA PRO A 369 37.77 -18.89 28.78
C PRO A 369 37.27 -19.15 30.19
N LYS A 370 37.79 -18.45 31.19
CA LYS A 370 37.35 -18.55 32.60
C LYS A 370 36.18 -17.60 32.90
N TYR A 371 35.96 -16.60 32.07
CA TYR A 371 34.90 -15.65 32.29
C TYR A 371 33.52 -16.28 32.08
N LYS A 372 32.75 -16.42 33.15
CA LYS A 372 31.40 -16.98 33.17
C LYS A 372 30.32 -15.89 33.37
N GLY A 373 30.72 -14.64 33.57
CA GLY A 373 29.81 -13.51 33.87
C GLY A 373 29.18 -13.61 35.26
N LYS A 374 28.21 -12.73 35.52
CA LYS A 374 27.47 -12.77 36.77
C LYS A 374 26.62 -14.02 36.87
N TRP A 375 26.74 -14.76 37.96
CA TRP A 375 25.95 -15.96 38.20
C TRP A 375 24.46 -15.63 38.30
N LYS A 376 23.65 -16.43 37.65
CA LYS A 376 22.19 -16.38 37.75
C LYS A 376 21.70 -17.78 38.06
N PRO A 377 20.75 -17.93 39.01
CA PRO A 377 20.13 -19.22 39.27
C PRO A 377 19.52 -19.81 38.00
N PRO A 378 19.54 -21.11 37.77
CA PRO A 378 18.81 -21.74 36.69
C PRO A 378 17.31 -21.47 36.84
N MET A 379 16.63 -21.37 35.71
CA MET A 379 15.19 -21.15 35.70
C MET A 379 14.48 -22.50 35.84
N ILE A 380 13.60 -22.61 36.84
CA ILE A 380 12.72 -23.76 37.05
C ILE A 380 11.28 -23.41 36.75
N GLU A 381 10.44 -24.41 36.51
CA GLU A 381 9.00 -24.22 36.40
C GLU A 381 8.44 -23.67 37.71
N ASN A 382 7.62 -22.63 37.61
CA ASN A 382 7.03 -22.02 38.79
C ASN A 382 5.87 -22.87 39.31
N PRO A 383 5.96 -23.45 40.50
CA PRO A 383 4.88 -24.24 41.07
C PRO A 383 3.61 -23.42 41.37
N ASN A 384 3.74 -22.08 41.45
CA ASN A 384 2.63 -21.16 41.71
C ASN A 384 2.08 -20.53 40.43
N TYR A 385 2.52 -21.00 39.25
CA TYR A 385 2.02 -20.49 37.98
C TYR A 385 0.54 -20.80 37.80
N GLN A 386 -0.28 -19.77 37.65
CA GLN A 386 -1.75 -19.86 37.51
C GLN A 386 -2.23 -19.51 36.10
N GLY A 387 -1.32 -19.28 35.15
CA GLY A 387 -1.65 -18.81 33.82
C GLY A 387 -1.74 -17.29 33.74
N MET A 388 -2.03 -16.80 32.53
CA MET A 388 -2.33 -15.38 32.31
C MET A 388 -3.70 -15.08 32.91
N TRP A 389 -3.76 -14.07 33.79
CA TRP A 389 -5.01 -13.65 34.40
C TRP A 389 -5.87 -12.89 33.37
N SER A 390 -7.18 -13.12 33.42
CA SER A 390 -8.18 -12.33 32.71
C SER A 390 -9.40 -12.13 33.59
N PRO A 391 -10.06 -10.96 33.52
CA PRO A 391 -11.29 -10.71 34.25
C PRO A 391 -12.36 -11.75 33.95
N GLN A 392 -13.24 -12.00 34.88
CA GLN A 392 -14.40 -12.85 34.65
C GLN A 392 -15.32 -12.21 33.61
N LYS A 393 -15.91 -13.04 32.77
CA LYS A 393 -16.93 -12.57 31.82
C LYS A 393 -18.28 -12.51 32.50
N ILE A 394 -18.91 -11.35 32.38
CA ILE A 394 -20.26 -11.09 32.88
C ILE A 394 -21.20 -10.77 31.70
N PRO A 395 -22.53 -11.02 31.83
CA PRO A 395 -23.49 -10.58 30.83
C PRO A 395 -23.37 -9.07 30.61
N ASN A 396 -23.31 -8.64 29.36
CA ASN A 396 -23.23 -7.23 29.02
C ASN A 396 -24.59 -6.55 29.31
N PRO A 397 -24.69 -5.57 30.22
CA PRO A 397 -25.93 -4.87 30.51
C PRO A 397 -26.46 -4.06 29.31
N ASP A 398 -25.55 -3.60 28.45
CA ASP A 398 -25.90 -2.81 27.27
C ASP A 398 -26.15 -3.69 26.03
N TYR A 399 -26.15 -5.01 26.19
CA TYR A 399 -26.43 -5.92 25.09
C TYR A 399 -27.82 -5.69 24.50
N PHE A 400 -27.86 -5.59 23.19
CA PHE A 400 -29.04 -5.65 22.35
C PHE A 400 -28.76 -6.50 21.13
N GLU A 401 -29.79 -6.88 20.40
CA GLU A 401 -29.70 -7.57 19.13
C GLU A 401 -30.55 -6.85 18.10
N ASP A 402 -29.91 -6.33 17.06
CA ASP A 402 -30.53 -5.89 15.83
C ASP A 402 -30.18 -6.88 14.73
N SER A 403 -31.16 -7.56 14.18
CA SER A 403 -30.97 -8.57 13.14
C SER A 403 -31.15 -8.02 11.72
N HIS A 404 -31.52 -6.74 11.59
CA HIS A 404 -31.80 -6.10 10.31
C HIS A 404 -31.32 -4.63 10.27
N PRO A 405 -30.01 -4.38 10.39
CA PRO A 405 -29.44 -3.03 10.39
C PRO A 405 -29.63 -2.28 9.07
N PHE A 406 -29.98 -2.97 7.99
CA PHE A 406 -30.39 -2.32 6.73
C PHE A 406 -31.57 -1.33 6.95
N LYS A 407 -32.41 -1.53 7.93
CA LYS A 407 -33.57 -0.66 8.23
C LYS A 407 -33.15 0.66 8.87
N MET A 408 -32.37 1.43 8.13
CA MET A 408 -31.83 2.71 8.57
C MET A 408 -32.88 3.84 8.50
N THR A 409 -32.47 5.02 9.03
CA THR A 409 -33.26 6.26 8.85
C THR A 409 -33.35 6.59 7.36
N PRO A 410 -34.58 6.86 6.84
CA PRO A 410 -34.75 7.25 5.45
C PRO A 410 -33.88 8.46 5.06
N VAL A 411 -33.47 8.54 3.81
CA VAL A 411 -32.68 9.66 3.29
C VAL A 411 -33.51 10.50 2.33
N SER A 412 -33.29 11.82 2.33
CA SER A 412 -34.04 12.77 1.50
C SER A 412 -33.18 13.70 0.68
N ALA A 413 -31.88 13.78 0.94
CA ALA A 413 -30.95 14.63 0.21
C ALA A 413 -29.55 13.99 0.14
N LEU A 414 -28.78 14.45 -0.82
CA LEU A 414 -27.38 14.15 -1.01
C LEU A 414 -26.56 15.42 -0.72
N GLY A 415 -25.40 15.30 -0.08
CA GLY A 415 -24.50 16.44 0.19
C GLY A 415 -23.04 16.07 0.07
N LEU A 416 -22.25 17.04 -0.33
CA LEU A 416 -20.79 17.05 -0.30
C LEU A 416 -20.38 18.07 0.76
N GLU A 417 -19.86 17.63 1.89
CA GLU A 417 -19.29 18.47 2.94
C GLU A 417 -17.84 18.02 3.12
N LEU A 418 -16.92 18.84 2.59
CA LEU A 418 -15.55 18.46 2.35
C LEU A 418 -14.58 19.56 2.80
N TRP A 419 -13.44 19.14 3.28
CA TRP A 419 -12.28 20.00 3.44
C TRP A 419 -11.13 19.42 2.62
N SER A 420 -10.34 20.28 1.96
CA SER A 420 -9.24 19.79 1.13
C SER A 420 -8.08 20.77 1.09
N MET A 421 -6.86 20.22 1.16
CA MET A 421 -5.62 20.93 0.85
C MET A 421 -5.29 20.92 -0.65
N THR A 422 -6.07 20.20 -1.43
CA THR A 422 -5.89 20.09 -2.89
C THR A 422 -7.10 20.69 -3.60
N SER A 423 -6.87 21.44 -4.68
CA SER A 423 -7.91 21.93 -5.59
C SER A 423 -8.16 20.95 -6.72
N ASP A 424 -9.14 21.31 -7.56
CA ASP A 424 -9.43 20.62 -8.81
C ASP A 424 -9.82 19.14 -8.65
N ILE A 425 -10.56 18.86 -7.56
CA ILE A 425 -11.24 17.58 -7.39
C ILE A 425 -12.56 17.64 -8.18
N TYR A 426 -12.67 16.78 -9.16
CA TYR A 426 -13.78 16.70 -10.09
C TYR A 426 -14.77 15.62 -9.68
N PHE A 427 -16.06 15.93 -9.69
CA PHE A 427 -17.18 15.05 -9.38
C PHE A 427 -18.17 15.07 -10.52
N ASP A 428 -18.72 13.89 -10.88
CA ASP A 428 -19.66 13.81 -11.97
C ASP A 428 -20.57 12.59 -11.92
N ASN A 429 -21.57 12.57 -12.76
CA ASN A 429 -22.42 11.43 -13.09
C ASN A 429 -22.99 10.72 -11.86
N PHE A 430 -23.55 11.50 -10.93
CA PHE A 430 -24.21 10.97 -9.75
C PHE A 430 -25.51 10.25 -10.12
N ILE A 431 -25.69 9.04 -9.57
CA ILE A 431 -26.96 8.34 -9.64
C ILE A 431 -27.26 7.62 -8.30
N ILE A 432 -28.52 7.70 -7.86
CA ILE A 432 -29.06 6.94 -6.74
C ILE A 432 -30.29 6.21 -7.24
N CYS A 433 -30.27 4.89 -7.22
CA CYS A 433 -31.34 4.03 -7.73
C CYS A 433 -31.49 2.76 -6.88
N SER A 434 -32.41 1.87 -7.28
CA SER A 434 -32.64 0.58 -6.64
C SER A 434 -32.39 -0.62 -7.57
N GLU A 435 -32.04 -0.37 -8.80
CA GLU A 435 -31.77 -1.41 -9.81
C GLU A 435 -30.34 -1.29 -10.29
N LYS A 436 -29.55 -2.38 -10.12
CA LYS A 436 -28.12 -2.36 -10.50
C LYS A 436 -27.94 -2.17 -12.00
N GLU A 437 -28.83 -2.74 -12.81
CA GLU A 437 -28.83 -2.60 -14.28
C GLU A 437 -28.98 -1.13 -14.72
N VAL A 438 -29.71 -0.32 -13.95
CA VAL A 438 -29.87 1.12 -14.22
C VAL A 438 -28.54 1.84 -13.95
N ALA A 439 -27.87 1.55 -12.84
CA ALA A 439 -26.57 2.10 -12.51
C ALA A 439 -25.48 1.63 -13.50
N ASP A 440 -25.49 0.36 -13.90
CA ASP A 440 -24.51 -0.19 -14.84
C ASP A 440 -24.63 0.44 -16.24
N ARG A 441 -25.86 0.67 -16.74
CA ARG A 441 -26.06 1.40 -17.99
C ARG A 441 -25.64 2.87 -17.90
N TRP A 442 -25.98 3.52 -16.80
CA TRP A 442 -25.53 4.88 -16.52
C TRP A 442 -24.00 4.95 -16.58
N ALA A 443 -23.32 4.03 -15.88
CA ALA A 443 -21.86 3.92 -15.90
C ALA A 443 -21.30 3.70 -17.32
N ALA A 444 -21.91 2.84 -18.10
CA ALA A 444 -21.45 2.56 -19.47
C ALA A 444 -21.57 3.78 -20.40
N GLU A 445 -22.64 4.57 -20.25
CA GLU A 445 -22.89 5.77 -21.05
C GLU A 445 -22.08 7.01 -20.59
N SER A 446 -21.62 7.05 -19.33
CA SER A 446 -20.83 8.12 -18.71
C SER A 446 -19.35 7.74 -18.56
N TRP A 447 -18.98 7.16 -17.45
CA TRP A 447 -17.61 6.74 -17.12
C TRP A 447 -16.99 5.81 -18.18
N GLY A 448 -17.75 4.83 -18.66
CA GLY A 448 -17.29 3.91 -19.70
C GLY A 448 -16.88 4.64 -20.99
N PHE A 449 -17.64 5.66 -21.38
CA PHE A 449 -17.29 6.51 -22.52
C PHE A 449 -16.02 7.32 -22.26
N LYS A 450 -15.88 7.96 -21.08
CA LYS A 450 -14.67 8.68 -20.67
C LYS A 450 -13.44 7.77 -20.65
N LYS A 451 -13.60 6.55 -20.15
CA LYS A 451 -12.53 5.52 -20.14
C LYS A 451 -12.08 5.17 -21.57
N LEU A 452 -13.02 5.00 -22.50
CA LEU A 452 -12.68 4.74 -23.91
C LEU A 452 -11.91 5.91 -24.54
N VAL A 453 -12.32 7.15 -24.27
CA VAL A 453 -11.62 8.35 -24.77
C VAL A 453 -10.21 8.43 -24.17
N ALA A 454 -10.09 8.22 -22.86
CA ALA A 454 -8.79 8.21 -22.18
C ALA A 454 -7.86 7.13 -22.75
N SER A 455 -8.36 5.90 -22.94
CA SER A 455 -7.58 4.80 -23.53
C SER A 455 -7.17 5.08 -24.98
N ALA A 456 -8.02 5.74 -25.77
CA ALA A 456 -7.69 6.12 -27.14
C ALA A 456 -6.60 7.20 -27.20
N ASN A 457 -6.52 8.07 -26.18
CA ASN A 457 -5.53 9.14 -26.06
C ASN A 457 -4.23 8.67 -25.35
N GLU A 458 -4.24 7.50 -24.72
CA GLU A 458 -3.02 6.98 -24.08
C GLU A 458 -1.92 6.77 -25.13
N PRO A 459 -0.70 7.24 -24.87
CA PRO A 459 0.42 7.02 -25.77
C PRO A 459 0.66 5.51 -25.93
N GLY A 460 0.73 5.05 -27.18
CA GLY A 460 0.96 3.64 -27.47
C GLY A 460 2.23 3.13 -26.76
N MET A 461 2.32 1.83 -26.55
CA MET A 461 3.42 1.17 -25.83
C MET A 461 4.82 1.63 -26.31
N PHE A 462 4.97 1.85 -27.61
CA PHE A 462 6.23 2.32 -28.18
C PHE A 462 6.57 3.77 -27.77
N SER A 463 5.55 4.63 -27.70
CA SER A 463 5.71 6.01 -27.22
C SER A 463 6.04 6.04 -25.72
N GLN A 464 5.39 5.20 -24.92
CA GLN A 464 5.70 5.07 -23.48
C GLN A 464 7.15 4.60 -23.25
N LEU A 465 7.63 3.63 -24.05
CA LEU A 465 9.02 3.18 -23.97
C LEU A 465 10.01 4.30 -24.35
N LEU A 466 9.67 5.12 -25.32
CA LEU A 466 10.52 6.27 -25.70
C LEU A 466 10.56 7.32 -24.59
N THR A 467 9.40 7.70 -24.04
CA THR A 467 9.33 8.67 -22.94
C THR A 467 10.08 8.16 -21.71
N ALA A 468 9.89 6.89 -21.34
CA ALA A 468 10.66 6.29 -20.24
C ALA A 468 12.17 6.31 -20.49
N ALA A 469 12.62 6.13 -21.75
CA ALA A 469 14.03 6.20 -22.11
C ALA A 469 14.58 7.65 -22.13
N GLU A 470 13.72 8.65 -22.35
CA GLU A 470 14.08 10.06 -22.21
C GLU A 470 14.24 10.46 -20.75
N GLU A 471 13.34 10.02 -19.88
CA GLU A 471 13.41 10.24 -18.43
C GLU A 471 14.56 9.47 -17.78
N SER A 472 14.88 8.28 -18.29
CA SER A 472 15.91 7.38 -17.78
C SER A 472 16.83 6.89 -18.90
N PRO A 473 17.86 7.66 -19.30
CA PRO A 473 18.71 7.36 -20.47
C PRO A 473 19.40 5.99 -20.43
N TRP A 474 19.59 5.40 -19.26
CA TRP A 474 20.17 4.05 -19.13
C TRP A 474 19.25 2.95 -19.70
N LEU A 475 17.94 3.18 -19.82
CA LEU A 475 17.01 2.24 -20.43
C LEU A 475 17.32 1.96 -21.90
N TRP A 476 17.94 2.91 -22.61
CA TRP A 476 18.43 2.66 -23.98
C TRP A 476 19.38 1.49 -24.06
N ILE A 477 20.25 1.32 -23.04
CA ILE A 477 21.17 0.17 -22.97
C ILE A 477 20.38 -1.13 -22.83
N VAL A 478 19.34 -1.15 -22.01
CA VAL A 478 18.48 -2.33 -21.83
C VAL A 478 17.73 -2.66 -23.12
N TYR A 479 17.17 -1.66 -23.80
CA TYR A 479 16.44 -1.86 -25.06
C TYR A 479 17.36 -2.37 -26.17
N ILE A 480 18.59 -1.81 -26.28
CA ILE A 480 19.59 -2.28 -27.25
C ILE A 480 20.00 -3.71 -26.92
N LEU A 481 20.26 -4.04 -25.66
CA LEU A 481 20.64 -5.39 -25.25
C LEU A 481 19.54 -6.41 -25.52
N THR A 482 18.29 -6.10 -25.17
CA THR A 482 17.14 -6.99 -25.41
C THR A 482 16.88 -7.26 -26.87
N LEU A 483 17.17 -6.29 -27.76
CA LEU A 483 17.00 -6.42 -29.20
C LEU A 483 18.25 -7.05 -29.88
N ALA A 484 19.44 -6.66 -29.45
CA ALA A 484 20.70 -7.13 -30.03
C ALA A 484 21.06 -8.57 -29.63
N LEU A 485 20.68 -9.01 -28.44
CA LEU A 485 21.02 -10.33 -27.91
C LEU A 485 20.36 -11.48 -28.70
N PRO A 486 19.06 -11.49 -28.99
CA PRO A 486 18.44 -12.51 -29.83
C PRO A 486 18.96 -12.47 -31.29
N VAL A 487 19.20 -11.25 -31.83
CA VAL A 487 19.74 -11.09 -33.17
C VAL A 487 21.18 -11.62 -33.24
N GLY A 488 22.02 -11.29 -32.24
CA GLY A 488 23.38 -11.78 -32.12
C GLY A 488 23.45 -13.30 -31.96
N LEU A 489 22.59 -13.89 -31.16
CA LEU A 489 22.44 -15.34 -31.02
C LEU A 489 21.97 -15.98 -32.34
N GLY A 490 20.98 -15.38 -33.00
CA GLY A 490 20.51 -15.83 -34.31
C GLY A 490 21.63 -15.84 -35.35
N ILE A 491 22.46 -14.79 -35.39
CA ILE A 491 23.63 -14.72 -36.29
C ILE A 491 24.68 -15.79 -35.92
N LEU A 492 25.00 -15.95 -34.63
CA LEU A 492 25.97 -16.94 -34.16
C LEU A 492 25.53 -18.39 -34.45
N PHE A 493 24.25 -18.71 -34.30
CA PHE A 493 23.74 -20.06 -34.50
C PHE A 493 23.31 -20.35 -35.95
N CYS A 494 22.88 -19.32 -36.70
CA CYS A 494 22.37 -19.49 -38.06
C CYS A 494 23.40 -19.10 -39.15
N TRP A 495 24.56 -18.54 -38.79
CA TRP A 495 25.59 -18.23 -39.79
C TRP A 495 26.14 -19.50 -40.39
N PRO A 496 26.04 -19.73 -41.71
CA PRO A 496 26.59 -20.92 -42.33
C PRO A 496 28.10 -20.89 -42.20
N SER A 497 28.67 -21.80 -41.40
CA SER A 497 30.11 -22.01 -41.36
C SER A 497 30.56 -22.45 -42.74
N LYS A 498 31.34 -21.61 -43.44
CA LYS A 498 32.03 -22.03 -44.65
C LYS A 498 33.00 -23.14 -44.24
N LYS A 499 32.75 -24.35 -44.74
CA LYS A 499 33.73 -25.41 -44.72
C LYS A 499 34.90 -24.91 -45.57
N ILE A 500 36.03 -24.70 -44.94
CA ILE A 500 37.31 -24.53 -45.62
C ILE A 500 37.67 -25.93 -46.07
N ASP A 501 37.53 -26.22 -47.38
CA ASP A 501 38.12 -27.41 -48.00
C ASP A 501 39.64 -27.17 -48.03
N GLU A 502 40.35 -27.71 -47.06
CA GLU A 502 41.82 -27.89 -47.17
C GLU A 502 42.07 -29.06 -48.14
N ASP A 503 42.47 -28.72 -49.34
CA ASP A 503 43.07 -29.68 -50.29
C ASP A 503 44.35 -30.21 -49.65
N VAL A 504 44.25 -31.33 -48.95
CA VAL A 504 45.45 -32.09 -48.52
C VAL A 504 45.74 -33.17 -49.58
N ASP A 505 46.81 -32.92 -50.31
CA ASP A 505 47.40 -33.79 -51.33
C ASP A 505 47.88 -35.10 -50.68
N TYR A 506 47.10 -36.21 -50.79
CA TYR A 506 47.49 -37.54 -50.33
C TYR A 506 48.30 -38.25 -51.37
N LYS A 507 49.64 -38.34 -51.15
CA LYS A 507 50.49 -39.33 -51.77
C LYS A 507 49.98 -40.73 -51.44
N LYS A 508 49.67 -41.46 -52.52
CA LYS A 508 49.42 -42.91 -52.50
C LYS A 508 50.61 -43.66 -51.96
N THR A 509 50.44 -44.38 -50.85
CA THR A 509 51.24 -45.53 -50.49
C THR A 509 50.35 -46.71 -50.14
N ASP A 510 50.80 -47.86 -50.63
CA ASP A 510 50.09 -49.11 -50.84
C ASP A 510 49.39 -49.82 -49.66
N LEU A 511 48.27 -50.42 -50.03
CA LEU A 511 47.72 -51.69 -49.56
C LEU A 511 47.71 -52.02 -48.06
N ALA A 512 46.52 -51.89 -47.51
CA ALA A 512 46.08 -52.80 -46.46
C ALA A 512 44.81 -53.53 -46.92
N LYS A 513 44.79 -54.85 -46.76
CA LYS A 513 43.76 -55.77 -47.14
C LYS A 513 42.45 -55.55 -46.32
N PRO A 514 41.28 -55.78 -46.88
CA PRO A 514 39.99 -55.66 -46.11
C PRO A 514 39.92 -56.81 -45.11
N LEU A 515 39.61 -56.45 -43.85
CA LEU A 515 39.24 -57.37 -42.78
C LEU A 515 37.89 -58.07 -43.08
N THR A 516 37.84 -59.36 -42.87
CA THR A 516 36.67 -60.19 -43.07
C THR A 516 35.65 -59.96 -41.92
N LYS A 517 34.36 -60.17 -42.26
CA LYS A 517 33.17 -59.95 -41.42
C LYS A 517 33.20 -60.58 -40.02
N GLY A 518 34.10 -61.53 -39.77
CA GLY A 518 34.25 -62.20 -38.47
C GLY A 518 35.11 -61.49 -37.43
N GLN A 519 35.94 -60.47 -37.85
CA GLN A 519 36.80 -59.70 -36.92
C GLN A 519 36.10 -58.46 -36.37
N LEU A 520 35.07 -57.97 -37.05
CA LEU A 520 34.26 -56.87 -36.55
C LEU A 520 33.24 -57.29 -35.43
N GLU A 521 32.82 -58.58 -35.44
CA GLU A 521 31.93 -59.10 -34.41
C GLU A 521 32.66 -59.39 -33.09
N GLN A 522 33.98 -59.57 -33.09
CA GLN A 522 34.76 -59.82 -31.88
C GLN A 522 35.15 -58.54 -31.10
N GLU A 523 35.32 -57.42 -31.81
CA GLU A 523 35.53 -56.12 -31.16
C GLU A 523 34.26 -55.51 -30.57
N VAL A 524 33.10 -55.88 -31.08
CA VAL A 524 31.78 -55.42 -30.55
C VAL A 524 31.39 -56.20 -29.31
N LEU A 525 31.83 -57.46 -29.15
CA LEU A 525 31.50 -58.30 -27.98
C LEU A 525 32.42 -58.05 -26.78
N GLU A 526 33.66 -57.57 -26.98
CA GLU A 526 34.55 -57.20 -25.87
C GLU A 526 34.20 -55.83 -25.22
N ASN A 527 33.54 -54.91 -25.96
CA ASN A 527 33.10 -53.64 -25.41
C ASN A 527 31.76 -53.73 -24.67
N ASP A 528 30.97 -54.82 -24.81
CA ASP A 528 29.71 -54.99 -24.09
C ASP A 528 29.86 -55.73 -22.76
N GLU A 529 30.99 -56.40 -22.48
CA GLU A 529 31.23 -57.04 -21.20
C GLU A 529 31.80 -56.12 -20.13
N ASP A 530 32.48 -55.01 -20.49
CA ASP A 530 32.98 -54.04 -19.55
C ASP A 530 31.91 -53.03 -19.06
N LEU A 531 30.78 -52.92 -19.74
CA LEU A 531 29.63 -52.07 -19.35
C LEU A 531 28.61 -52.76 -18.43
N LYS A 532 28.78 -54.07 -18.15
CA LYS A 532 27.86 -54.84 -17.28
C LYS A 532 28.37 -55.09 -15.87
N LYS A 533 29.53 -54.59 -15.51
CA LYS A 533 30.13 -54.83 -14.17
C LYS A 533 30.04 -53.68 -13.19
N THR A 534 29.30 -52.63 -13.49
CA THR A 534 29.15 -51.48 -12.58
C THR A 534 27.73 -51.17 -12.17
N ASN A 535 26.80 -52.11 -12.24
CA ASN A 535 25.45 -51.88 -11.73
C ASN A 535 24.87 -53.12 -11.07
N GLU A 536 25.34 -53.44 -9.89
CA GLU A 536 24.59 -54.23 -8.90
C GLU A 536 24.82 -53.65 -7.51
N ASN A 537 23.82 -53.03 -6.99
CA ASN A 537 23.65 -52.72 -5.59
C ASN A 537 22.32 -53.29 -5.16
N PRO A 538 22.25 -54.08 -4.09
CA PRO A 538 20.98 -54.49 -3.57
C PRO A 538 20.63 -53.81 -2.24
N ASN A 539 19.29 -53.63 -2.10
CA ASN A 539 18.45 -53.68 -0.89
C ASN A 539 18.44 -52.45 0.00
N GLU A 540 17.28 -51.90 0.08
CA GLU A 540 16.03 -52.22 0.89
C GLU A 540 16.15 -51.90 2.37
N GLU A 541 15.11 -51.22 2.77
CA GLU A 541 14.41 -51.15 4.05
C GLU A 541 14.61 -49.88 4.91
N GLY A 542 13.47 -49.29 5.20
CA GLY A 542 13.20 -48.63 6.45
C GLY A 542 12.70 -47.19 6.36
N ALA A 543 11.37 -47.08 6.38
CA ALA A 543 10.65 -45.85 6.70
C ALA A 543 11.02 -45.38 8.12
N GLU A 544 11.05 -44.07 8.30
CA GLU A 544 10.40 -43.40 9.42
C GLU A 544 10.53 -41.88 9.27
N ASP A 545 9.40 -41.22 9.40
CA ASP A 545 9.19 -39.79 9.42
C ASP A 545 9.94 -39.14 10.61
N GLU A 546 10.64 -38.03 10.37
CA GLU A 546 10.87 -37.04 11.42
C GLU A 546 10.87 -35.63 10.81
N ASP A 547 9.88 -34.84 11.25
CA ASP A 547 9.76 -33.41 11.12
C ASP A 547 11.01 -32.67 11.62
N TYR A 548 11.55 -31.77 10.81
CA TYR A 548 12.45 -30.71 11.28
C TYR A 548 11.82 -29.35 10.99
N GLU A 549 11.34 -28.74 12.06
CA GLU A 549 11.01 -27.32 12.11
C GLU A 549 12.31 -26.50 12.01
N ASP A 550 12.35 -25.59 11.05
CA ASP A 550 13.45 -24.65 10.82
C ASP A 550 13.17 -23.36 11.61
N GLU A 551 13.81 -23.22 12.77
CA GLU A 551 13.82 -21.97 13.55
C GLU A 551 14.86 -21.00 12.94
N ASN A 552 14.38 -19.95 12.28
CA ASN A 552 15.20 -18.78 11.96
C ASN A 552 15.11 -17.74 13.07
N GLU A 553 16.16 -17.66 13.87
CA GLU A 553 16.43 -16.53 14.76
C GLU A 553 16.73 -15.26 13.95
N ALA A 554 15.89 -14.24 14.10
CA ALA A 554 16.16 -12.88 13.65
C ALA A 554 16.72 -12.05 14.81
N ALA A 555 17.86 -11.44 14.57
CA ALA A 555 18.58 -10.57 15.47
C ALA A 555 17.81 -9.28 15.79
N GLU A 556 17.70 -8.98 17.08
CA GLU A 556 17.18 -7.72 17.62
C GLU A 556 18.15 -6.56 17.35
N GLY A 557 17.66 -5.53 16.68
CA GLY A 557 18.26 -4.20 16.65
C GLY A 557 17.38 -3.23 17.44
N SER A 558 17.91 -2.80 18.59
CA SER A 558 17.28 -1.81 19.45
C SER A 558 17.34 -0.42 18.86
N HIS A 559 16.18 0.23 18.67
CA HIS A 559 16.08 1.69 18.60
C HIS A 559 15.02 2.16 19.59
N GLU A 560 15.45 3.01 20.50
CA GLU A 560 14.61 3.73 21.45
C GLU A 560 13.83 4.81 20.68
N GLU A 561 12.50 4.77 20.73
CA GLU A 561 11.63 5.91 20.39
C GLU A 561 10.92 6.39 21.64
N GLU A 562 11.13 7.67 21.91
CA GLU A 562 10.40 8.43 22.94
C GLU A 562 8.92 8.55 22.57
N GLY A 563 8.08 7.91 23.37
CA GLY A 563 6.63 8.01 23.24
C GLY A 563 6.09 9.32 23.77
N ASN A 564 5.50 10.12 22.90
CA ASN A 564 4.73 11.30 23.27
C ASN A 564 3.28 10.87 23.59
N LYS A 565 2.93 10.86 24.88
CA LYS A 565 1.57 10.65 25.37
C LYS A 565 0.78 11.94 25.29
N SER A 566 -0.20 12.02 24.42
CA SER A 566 -1.28 12.98 24.53
C SER A 566 -2.35 12.45 25.50
N VAL A 567 -2.50 13.14 26.60
CA VAL A 567 -3.56 12.94 27.60
C VAL A 567 -4.77 13.77 27.17
N SER A 568 -5.90 13.11 26.95
CA SER A 568 -7.20 13.74 26.85
C SER A 568 -7.80 13.85 28.25
N GLU A 569 -7.95 15.06 28.75
CA GLU A 569 -8.71 15.36 29.97
C GLU A 569 -10.18 15.53 29.61
N GLU A 570 -11.03 14.71 30.22
CA GLU A 570 -12.47 14.92 30.30
C GLU A 570 -12.76 15.79 31.53
N ASP A 571 -13.33 16.98 31.33
CA ASP A 571 -13.81 17.84 32.39
C ASP A 571 -15.27 17.49 32.74
N GLU A 572 -15.47 16.97 33.95
CA GLU A 572 -16.77 16.92 34.61
C GLU A 572 -17.14 18.30 35.16
N MET A 573 -18.29 18.85 34.70
CA MET A 573 -18.98 19.98 35.35
C MET A 573 -19.63 19.56 36.67
N LYS A 574 -19.35 20.28 37.75
CA LYS A 574 -20.22 20.44 38.93
C LYS A 574 -20.38 21.90 39.26
N ASP A 575 -21.64 22.29 39.27
CA ASP A 575 -22.18 23.56 39.78
C ASP A 575 -21.81 23.82 41.24
N ALA A 576 -21.48 25.07 41.59
CA ALA A 576 -21.94 25.73 42.83
C ALA A 576 -21.52 27.22 42.87
N ASP A 577 -22.53 28.03 42.83
CA ASP A 577 -22.89 29.30 43.53
C ASP A 577 -21.83 30.21 44.19
N GLU A 578 -21.97 31.50 43.78
CA GLU A 578 -22.03 32.76 44.55
C GLU A 578 -20.85 33.21 45.45
N SER A 579 -20.20 34.33 45.15
CA SER A 579 -20.33 35.65 45.77
C SER A 579 -19.09 36.58 45.59
N THR A 580 -19.38 37.77 45.08
CA THR A 580 -18.86 39.13 45.38
C THR A 580 -17.41 39.34 45.87
N GLY A 581 -16.70 40.26 45.20
CA GLY A 581 -15.59 41.03 45.81
C GLY A 581 -14.66 41.76 44.87
N SER A 582 -14.80 43.06 44.76
CA SER A 582 -14.00 44.04 44.05
C SER A 582 -12.53 44.13 44.50
N GLY A 583 -11.64 44.52 43.58
CA GLY A 583 -10.26 44.97 43.93
C GLY A 583 -9.35 45.27 42.76
N ASP A 584 -9.05 46.56 42.59
CA ASP A 584 -8.19 47.23 41.60
C ASP A 584 -6.75 46.71 41.40
N GLY A 585 -6.30 46.76 40.13
CA GLY A 585 -5.08 47.18 39.46
C GLY A 585 -3.68 46.69 39.91
N PRO A 586 -2.56 46.99 39.19
CA PRO A 586 -2.41 47.46 37.82
C PRO A 586 -1.38 46.64 36.94
N SER A 587 -1.43 46.92 35.68
CA SER A 587 -0.56 46.56 34.53
C SER A 587 0.95 46.37 34.80
N LYS A 588 1.55 45.36 34.14
CA LYS A 588 2.94 45.43 33.65
C LYS A 588 3.09 44.80 32.25
N SER A 589 3.49 45.67 31.34
CA SER A 589 3.95 45.39 29.98
C SER A 589 5.14 44.44 29.93
N VAL A 590 5.14 43.50 28.98
CA VAL A 590 6.36 42.78 28.59
C VAL A 590 6.55 42.88 27.07
N ARG A 591 7.73 43.34 26.72
CA ARG A 591 8.26 43.65 25.39
C ARG A 591 8.30 42.46 24.45
N LYS A 592 7.84 42.67 23.21
CA LYS A 592 8.15 41.85 22.03
C LYS A 592 9.62 41.97 21.65
N ARG A 593 10.30 40.85 21.50
CA ARG A 593 11.63 40.76 20.89
C ARG A 593 11.46 40.29 19.42
N ARG A 594 11.80 41.17 18.49
CA ARG A 594 11.95 40.87 17.07
C ARG A 594 13.22 40.03 16.87
N VAL A 595 13.12 38.95 16.13
CA VAL A 595 14.27 38.28 15.54
C VAL A 595 14.29 38.61 14.06
N ARG A 596 15.46 39.06 13.62
CA ARG A 596 15.77 39.46 12.25
C ARG A 596 16.10 38.23 11.45
N LYS A 597 15.61 38.18 10.21
CA LYS A 597 16.12 37.33 9.15
C LYS A 597 17.44 37.92 8.62
N ASP A 598 18.37 37.09 8.36
CA ASP A 598 19.21 37.11 7.17
C ASP A 598 19.32 35.68 6.63
#